data_41ff508ca403cfabcb5ff4bbec0f1af4
#
_entry.id   41ff508ca403cfabcb5ff4bbec0f1af4
#
_cell.length_a   1.000
_cell.length_b   1.000
_cell.length_c   1.000
_cell.angle_alpha   90.00
_cell.angle_beta   90.00
_cell.angle_gamma   90.00
#
_symmetry.space_group_name_H-M   'P 1'
#
loop_
_entity.id
_entity.type
_entity.pdbx_description
1 polymer ?
#
loop_
_entity_poly.entity_id
_entity_poly.type
_entity_poly.pdbx_seq_one_letter_code
_entity_poly.pdbx_strand_id
1 'polypeptide(L)'
;MNGRATAPAAGTVLNALATGVGSAFAIDADTTAEVSLDDSGDIRGEIADAPDADTRLIERCVELVLESADGGSSTDESPSLGATVRTESDVPMASGLKSSSAAANATVMATLSALDIDVEREDEMTRKGACRLGVQAARDVGVTATGAFDDASASMLGGVTVTDNDRDELLSREEVSWDVLVYTPPEQAFSADADVERCQRIAPMAELVADLALDGDYGRAMTVNGFAFCGALGFSTDPLLSALPDVDGVSLSGTGPSYVAVGGREILEGVQERWESLEGTTWLTTTQTDGTRTI
;
A
#
# COMPACT_ATOMS: atom_id res chain seq x y z
N MET A 1 -27.09 1.81 5.55
CA MET A 1 -26.37 3.00 5.03
C MET A 1 -25.23 2.49 4.15
N ASN A 2 -24.92 3.17 3.05
CA ASN A 2 -23.95 2.68 2.09
C ASN A 2 -22.81 3.70 1.89
N GLY A 3 -21.59 3.22 1.72
CA GLY A 3 -20.46 4.04 1.37
C GLY A 3 -19.56 3.32 0.36
N ARG A 4 -18.87 4.09 -0.46
CA ARG A 4 -17.95 3.58 -1.48
C ARG A 4 -16.73 4.47 -1.57
N ALA A 5 -15.56 3.85 -1.68
CA ALA A 5 -14.29 4.56 -1.83
C ALA A 5 -13.31 3.78 -2.69
N THR A 6 -12.36 4.48 -3.28
CA THR A 6 -11.22 3.88 -3.96
C THR A 6 -9.90 4.32 -3.33
N ALA A 7 -8.92 3.44 -3.34
CA ALA A 7 -7.57 3.70 -2.85
C ALA A 7 -6.55 3.19 -3.85
N PRO A 8 -5.51 3.98 -4.18
CA PRO A 8 -4.49 3.57 -5.12
C PRO A 8 -3.56 2.51 -4.54
N ALA A 9 -3.08 1.63 -5.41
CA ALA A 9 -1.92 0.79 -5.17
C ALA A 9 -0.65 1.66 -5.07
N ALA A 10 0.48 1.06 -4.72
CA ALA A 10 1.72 1.81 -4.60
C ALA A 10 2.95 0.99 -5.01
N GLY A 11 3.98 1.71 -5.47
CA GLY A 11 5.34 1.20 -5.67
C GLY A 11 6.27 1.60 -4.53
N THR A 12 7.41 0.94 -4.39
CA THR A 12 8.35 1.17 -3.28
C THR A 12 9.54 2.01 -3.70
N VAL A 13 9.82 3.07 -2.94
CA VAL A 13 11.10 3.79 -2.95
C VAL A 13 12.06 3.17 -1.94
N LEU A 14 11.62 2.96 -0.71
CA LEU A 14 12.37 2.35 0.40
C LEU A 14 11.50 1.34 1.15
N ASN A 15 11.99 0.13 1.34
CA ASN A 15 11.34 -0.89 2.14
C ASN A 15 11.67 -0.71 3.64
N ALA A 16 10.65 -0.67 4.50
CA ALA A 16 10.78 -0.42 5.92
C ALA A 16 11.36 -1.58 6.75
N LEU A 17 11.48 -2.80 6.19
CA LEU A 17 11.86 -4.01 6.96
C LEU A 17 13.23 -3.93 7.64
N ALA A 18 14.15 -3.09 7.14
CA ALA A 18 15.51 -3.02 7.67
C ALA A 18 15.65 -2.05 8.86
N THR A 19 14.92 -0.93 8.85
CA THR A 19 15.13 0.20 9.79
C THR A 19 13.86 0.76 10.38
N GLY A 20 12.68 0.31 9.94
CA GLY A 20 11.39 0.93 10.27
C GLY A 20 11.08 2.20 9.44
N VAL A 21 12.08 2.80 8.77
CA VAL A 21 11.83 3.90 7.83
C VAL A 21 11.47 3.32 6.48
N GLY A 22 10.34 3.78 5.91
CA GLY A 22 9.83 3.34 4.61
C GLY A 22 9.45 4.50 3.71
N SER A 23 9.35 4.23 2.40
CA SER A 23 8.89 5.19 1.41
C SER A 23 8.23 4.49 0.24
N ALA A 24 7.05 4.99 -0.13
CA ALA A 24 6.27 4.46 -1.24
C ALA A 24 5.67 5.61 -2.06
N PHE A 25 5.28 5.31 -3.29
CA PHE A 25 4.59 6.25 -4.17
C PHE A 25 3.30 5.62 -4.72
N ALA A 26 2.22 6.40 -4.71
CA ALA A 26 0.93 5.97 -5.23
C ALA A 26 0.96 5.85 -6.76
N ILE A 27 0.34 4.80 -7.29
CA ILE A 27 0.20 4.55 -8.74
C ILE A 27 -1.27 4.53 -9.15
N ASP A 28 -1.54 4.84 -10.41
CA ASP A 28 -2.89 4.86 -10.99
C ASP A 28 -3.36 3.41 -11.29
N ALA A 29 -3.71 2.72 -10.22
CA ALA A 29 -4.34 1.40 -10.19
C ALA A 29 -5.05 1.29 -8.84
N ASP A 30 -6.37 1.14 -8.87
CA ASP A 30 -7.20 1.33 -7.68
C ASP A 30 -7.67 -0.01 -7.07
N THR A 31 -7.90 0.01 -5.77
CA THR A 31 -8.76 -0.94 -5.06
C THR A 31 -10.00 -0.20 -4.62
N THR A 32 -11.17 -0.71 -4.99
CA THR A 32 -12.48 -0.17 -4.59
C THR A 32 -13.05 -0.99 -3.45
N ALA A 33 -13.61 -0.32 -2.45
CA ALA A 33 -14.41 -0.92 -1.40
C ALA A 33 -15.83 -0.39 -1.39
N GLU A 34 -16.81 -1.28 -1.22
CA GLU A 34 -18.21 -0.99 -0.99
C GLU A 34 -18.63 -1.51 0.38
N VAL A 35 -19.20 -0.66 1.22
CA VAL A 35 -19.66 -1.00 2.57
C VAL A 35 -21.15 -0.71 2.69
N SER A 36 -21.88 -1.70 3.17
CA SER A 36 -23.31 -1.58 3.49
C SER A 36 -23.52 -1.88 4.97
N LEU A 37 -23.89 -0.86 5.76
CA LEU A 37 -24.18 -1.00 7.18
C LEU A 37 -25.63 -1.43 7.39
N ASP A 38 -25.85 -2.35 8.35
CA ASP A 38 -27.14 -2.88 8.77
C ASP A 38 -27.22 -3.06 10.29
N ASP A 39 -28.34 -3.58 10.78
CA ASP A 39 -28.60 -3.79 12.22
C ASP A 39 -28.35 -5.26 12.63
N SER A 40 -27.58 -6.04 11.86
CA SER A 40 -27.35 -7.47 12.14
C SER A 40 -26.39 -7.72 13.30
N GLY A 41 -25.48 -6.78 13.53
CA GLY A 41 -24.36 -6.95 14.46
C GLY A 41 -23.21 -7.83 13.94
N ASP A 42 -23.36 -8.39 12.73
CA ASP A 42 -22.34 -9.23 12.10
C ASP A 42 -21.61 -8.46 11.01
N ILE A 43 -20.28 -8.60 10.92
CA ILE A 43 -19.47 -8.03 9.83
C ILE A 43 -19.01 -9.17 8.92
N ARG A 44 -19.18 -8.99 7.59
CA ARG A 44 -18.85 -10.00 6.58
C ARG A 44 -18.11 -9.37 5.43
N GLY A 45 -16.94 -9.95 5.11
CA GLY A 45 -16.08 -9.53 4.00
C GLY A 45 -16.27 -10.40 2.75
N GLU A 46 -16.05 -9.78 1.58
CA GLU A 46 -15.97 -10.44 0.28
C GLU A 46 -14.85 -9.79 -0.55
N ILE A 47 -14.01 -10.60 -1.20
CA ILE A 47 -13.04 -10.15 -2.18
C ILE A 47 -13.48 -10.67 -3.55
N ALA A 48 -13.80 -9.75 -4.48
CA ALA A 48 -14.52 -10.05 -5.72
C ALA A 48 -13.90 -11.18 -6.55
N ASP A 49 -12.57 -11.14 -6.75
CA ASP A 49 -11.87 -12.09 -7.60
C ASP A 49 -11.23 -13.26 -6.82
N ALA A 50 -11.47 -13.34 -5.50
CA ALA A 50 -10.89 -14.34 -4.63
C ALA A 50 -11.85 -14.73 -3.49
N PRO A 51 -12.95 -15.45 -3.78
CA PRO A 51 -14.01 -15.73 -2.81
C PRO A 51 -13.55 -16.58 -1.61
N ASP A 52 -12.45 -17.32 -1.74
CA ASP A 52 -11.87 -18.14 -0.67
C ASP A 52 -10.73 -17.42 0.08
N ALA A 53 -10.44 -16.16 -0.24
CA ALA A 53 -9.37 -15.41 0.40
C ALA A 53 -9.76 -14.95 1.81
N ASP A 54 -8.74 -14.68 2.63
CA ASP A 54 -8.91 -14.16 3.99
C ASP A 54 -9.44 -12.73 3.99
N THR A 55 -10.62 -12.52 4.56
CA THR A 55 -11.34 -11.24 4.62
C THR A 55 -11.15 -10.48 5.94
N ARG A 56 -10.42 -11.07 6.93
CA ARG A 56 -10.28 -10.50 8.27
C ARG A 56 -9.75 -9.06 8.27
N LEU A 57 -8.88 -8.68 7.31
CA LEU A 57 -8.36 -7.33 7.22
C LEU A 57 -9.47 -6.30 6.98
N ILE A 58 -10.30 -6.52 5.95
CA ILE A 58 -11.37 -5.59 5.60
C ILE A 58 -12.49 -5.59 6.64
N GLU A 59 -12.78 -6.73 7.25
CA GLU A 59 -13.72 -6.83 8.38
C GLU A 59 -13.21 -6.03 9.58
N ARG A 60 -11.92 -6.20 9.96
CA ARG A 60 -11.32 -5.46 11.08
C ARG A 60 -11.25 -3.96 10.83
N CYS A 61 -11.08 -3.51 9.58
CA CYS A 61 -11.17 -2.09 9.23
C CYS A 61 -12.55 -1.51 9.54
N VAL A 62 -13.62 -2.24 9.19
CA VAL A 62 -15.01 -1.83 9.51
C VAL A 62 -15.21 -1.76 11.02
N GLU A 63 -14.80 -2.80 11.77
CA GLU A 63 -14.91 -2.84 13.23
C GLU A 63 -14.25 -1.62 13.88
N LEU A 64 -12.99 -1.33 13.53
CA LEU A 64 -12.24 -0.21 14.11
C LEU A 64 -12.88 1.16 13.82
N VAL A 65 -13.46 1.33 12.62
CA VAL A 65 -14.19 2.57 12.30
C VAL A 65 -15.44 2.69 13.15
N LEU A 66 -16.24 1.62 13.30
CA LEU A 66 -17.43 1.61 14.13
C LEU A 66 -17.08 1.86 15.61
N GLU A 67 -16.04 1.19 16.15
CA GLU A 67 -15.54 1.42 17.50
C GLU A 67 -15.11 2.89 17.74
N SER A 68 -14.46 3.50 16.74
CA SER A 68 -14.03 4.90 16.79
C SER A 68 -15.19 5.88 16.77
N ALA A 69 -16.24 5.58 15.98
CA ALA A 69 -17.42 6.42 15.84
C ALA A 69 -18.30 6.42 17.10
N ASP A 70 -18.37 5.29 17.81
CA ASP A 70 -19.12 5.16 19.07
C ASP A 70 -18.47 5.89 20.26
N GLY A 71 -17.31 6.52 20.09
CA GLY A 71 -16.58 7.27 21.11
C GLY A 71 -16.18 6.46 22.35
N GLY A 72 -16.08 5.13 22.23
CA GLY A 72 -15.74 4.24 23.35
C GLY A 72 -16.83 4.13 24.41
N SER A 73 -18.02 4.62 24.15
CA SER A 73 -19.16 4.57 25.07
C SER A 73 -20.02 3.32 24.82
N SER A 74 -19.48 2.16 25.16
CA SER A 74 -20.31 0.95 25.24
C SER A 74 -21.28 1.05 26.41
N THR A 75 -22.40 1.73 26.22
CA THR A 75 -23.57 1.48 27.04
C THR A 75 -24.28 0.27 26.44
N ASP A 76 -24.54 -0.75 27.23
CA ASP A 76 -25.12 -2.07 26.89
C ASP A 76 -26.48 -2.04 26.15
N GLU A 77 -26.94 -0.91 25.64
CA GLU A 77 -28.28 -0.73 25.08
C GLU A 77 -28.30 -0.25 23.61
N SER A 78 -27.14 0.05 22.97
CA SER A 78 -27.17 0.40 21.54
C SER A 78 -27.05 -0.87 20.69
N PRO A 79 -27.93 -1.09 19.67
CA PRO A 79 -27.77 -2.20 18.75
C PRO A 79 -26.42 -2.06 18.04
N SER A 80 -25.59 -3.11 18.11
CA SER A 80 -24.32 -3.15 17.37
C SER A 80 -24.63 -3.12 15.87
N LEU A 81 -24.03 -2.16 15.14
CA LEU A 81 -24.12 -2.14 13.68
C LEU A 81 -23.39 -3.36 13.10
N GLY A 82 -24.01 -3.98 12.11
CA GLY A 82 -23.39 -4.95 11.24
C GLY A 82 -22.98 -4.33 9.92
N ALA A 83 -22.21 -5.07 9.12
CA ALA A 83 -21.81 -4.61 7.79
C ALA A 83 -21.55 -5.76 6.83
N THR A 84 -21.78 -5.48 5.54
CA THR A 84 -21.17 -6.24 4.45
C THR A 84 -20.16 -5.34 3.75
N VAL A 85 -18.92 -5.80 3.61
CA VAL A 85 -17.84 -5.11 2.91
C VAL A 85 -17.36 -5.94 1.73
N ARG A 86 -17.32 -5.35 0.53
CA ARG A 86 -16.79 -5.98 -0.67
C ARG A 86 -15.67 -5.15 -1.25
N THR A 87 -14.57 -5.81 -1.62
CA THR A 87 -13.43 -5.17 -2.30
C THR A 87 -13.18 -5.77 -3.67
N GLU A 88 -12.70 -4.92 -4.60
CA GLU A 88 -12.26 -5.29 -5.95
C GLU A 88 -10.99 -4.50 -6.28
N SER A 89 -9.96 -5.13 -6.87
CA SER A 89 -8.65 -4.53 -7.06
C SER A 89 -8.12 -4.72 -8.47
N ASP A 90 -7.54 -3.64 -9.04
CA ASP A 90 -6.84 -3.68 -10.34
C ASP A 90 -5.49 -4.43 -10.26
N VAL A 91 -4.95 -4.61 -9.03
CA VAL A 91 -3.65 -5.27 -8.85
C VAL A 91 -3.80 -6.61 -8.14
N PRO A 92 -2.98 -7.61 -8.49
CA PRO A 92 -3.03 -8.93 -7.85
C PRO A 92 -2.68 -8.86 -6.36
N MET A 93 -3.30 -9.73 -5.56
CA MET A 93 -2.91 -9.91 -4.15
C MET A 93 -1.50 -10.51 -4.05
N ALA A 94 -0.77 -10.16 -2.97
CA ALA A 94 0.58 -10.66 -2.68
C ALA A 94 1.58 -10.44 -3.83
N SER A 95 1.39 -9.37 -4.62
CA SER A 95 2.27 -8.98 -5.72
C SER A 95 3.35 -7.98 -5.30
N GLY A 96 3.30 -7.42 -4.09
CA GLY A 96 4.21 -6.33 -3.67
C GLY A 96 3.74 -4.93 -4.09
N LEU A 97 2.54 -4.81 -4.69
CA LEU A 97 1.95 -3.52 -5.12
C LEU A 97 0.99 -2.92 -4.10
N LYS A 98 1.09 -3.35 -2.83
CA LYS A 98 0.38 -2.77 -1.68
C LYS A 98 -1.15 -2.92 -1.73
N SER A 99 -1.65 -3.98 -2.39
CA SER A 99 -3.09 -4.25 -2.50
C SER A 99 -3.79 -4.34 -1.13
N SER A 100 -3.14 -4.88 -0.09
CA SER A 100 -3.71 -4.93 1.27
C SER A 100 -3.86 -3.55 1.92
N SER A 101 -2.87 -2.66 1.75
CA SER A 101 -2.96 -1.27 2.25
C SER A 101 -4.02 -0.47 1.50
N ALA A 102 -4.13 -0.66 0.18
CA ALA A 102 -5.18 -0.06 -0.62
C ALA A 102 -6.58 -0.58 -0.20
N ALA A 103 -6.74 -1.90 0.01
CA ALA A 103 -8.00 -2.47 0.48
C ALA A 103 -8.39 -1.94 1.87
N ALA A 104 -7.43 -1.85 2.80
CA ALA A 104 -7.67 -1.29 4.13
C ALA A 104 -8.10 0.19 4.06
N ASN A 105 -7.38 1.02 3.31
CA ASN A 105 -7.70 2.44 3.15
C ASN A 105 -9.06 2.64 2.48
N ALA A 106 -9.34 1.93 1.38
CA ALA A 106 -10.64 1.99 0.71
C ALA A 106 -11.77 1.58 1.64
N THR A 107 -11.59 0.50 2.43
CA THR A 107 -12.60 0.02 3.38
C THR A 107 -12.86 1.04 4.49
N VAL A 108 -11.80 1.58 5.11
CA VAL A 108 -11.93 2.61 6.15
C VAL A 108 -12.70 3.81 5.61
N MET A 109 -12.32 4.33 4.44
CA MET A 109 -12.98 5.50 3.84
C MET A 109 -14.41 5.20 3.40
N ALA A 110 -14.70 4.02 2.87
CA ALA A 110 -16.06 3.61 2.54
C ALA A 110 -16.95 3.50 3.79
N THR A 111 -16.39 2.99 4.90
CA THR A 111 -17.12 2.88 6.18
C THR A 111 -17.41 4.26 6.77
N LEU A 112 -16.43 5.16 6.78
CA LEU A 112 -16.61 6.56 7.21
C LEU A 112 -17.67 7.27 6.35
N SER A 113 -17.64 7.07 5.03
CA SER A 113 -18.65 7.59 4.12
C SER A 113 -20.05 7.05 4.41
N ALA A 114 -20.17 5.75 4.74
CA ALA A 114 -21.46 5.15 5.12
C ALA A 114 -22.02 5.73 6.42
N LEU A 115 -21.16 6.23 7.31
CA LEU A 115 -21.52 6.90 8.56
C LEU A 115 -21.72 8.42 8.42
N ASP A 116 -21.56 8.97 7.19
CA ASP A 116 -21.59 10.42 6.92
C ASP A 116 -20.51 11.22 7.70
N ILE A 117 -19.34 10.58 7.94
CA ILE A 117 -18.19 11.18 8.59
C ILE A 117 -17.24 11.73 7.52
N ASP A 118 -16.96 13.03 7.57
CA ASP A 118 -16.10 13.73 6.60
C ASP A 118 -14.64 13.84 7.12
N VAL A 119 -13.71 13.23 6.39
CA VAL A 119 -12.27 13.26 6.73
C VAL A 119 -11.57 14.58 6.36
N GLU A 120 -12.23 15.48 5.64
CA GLU A 120 -11.73 16.83 5.35
C GLU A 120 -12.07 17.81 6.50
N ARG A 121 -12.91 17.39 7.46
CA ARG A 121 -13.19 18.15 8.67
C ARG A 121 -12.27 17.69 9.79
N GLU A 122 -11.30 18.53 10.16
CA GLU A 122 -10.32 18.24 11.22
C GLU A 122 -10.95 17.90 12.59
N ASP A 123 -12.19 18.30 12.81
CA ASP A 123 -12.92 18.10 14.09
C ASP A 123 -13.45 16.66 14.27
N GLU A 124 -13.59 15.88 13.18
CA GLU A 124 -14.19 14.53 13.21
C GLU A 124 -13.12 13.46 13.04
N MET A 125 -12.51 13.41 11.84
CA MET A 125 -11.48 12.45 11.48
C MET A 125 -10.54 13.07 10.45
N THR A 126 -9.23 12.84 10.57
CA THR A 126 -8.27 13.27 9.55
C THR A 126 -7.92 12.11 8.61
N ARG A 127 -7.46 12.40 7.38
CA ARG A 127 -6.94 11.35 6.47
C ARG A 127 -5.83 10.53 7.12
N LYS A 128 -4.95 11.15 7.91
CA LYS A 128 -3.91 10.42 8.67
C LYS A 128 -4.51 9.55 9.77
N GLY A 129 -5.57 10.00 10.44
CA GLY A 129 -6.30 9.21 11.40
C GLY A 129 -6.95 7.98 10.77
N ALA A 130 -7.64 8.17 9.64
CA ALA A 130 -8.22 7.10 8.85
C ALA A 130 -7.16 6.09 8.38
N CYS A 131 -6.01 6.57 7.88
CA CYS A 131 -4.88 5.73 7.49
C CYS A 131 -4.39 4.85 8.66
N ARG A 132 -4.26 5.42 9.87
CA ARG A 132 -3.84 4.66 11.06
C ARG A 132 -4.83 3.58 11.48
N LEU A 133 -6.14 3.75 11.24
CA LEU A 133 -7.12 2.69 11.48
C LEU A 133 -6.87 1.48 10.55
N GLY A 134 -6.58 1.72 9.27
CA GLY A 134 -6.21 0.65 8.33
C GLY A 134 -4.90 -0.07 8.73
N VAL A 135 -3.90 0.70 9.17
CA VAL A 135 -2.62 0.16 9.68
C VAL A 135 -2.84 -0.66 10.95
N GLN A 136 -3.69 -0.18 11.88
CA GLN A 136 -4.04 -0.93 13.10
C GLN A 136 -4.75 -2.25 12.75
N ALA A 137 -5.71 -2.23 11.81
CA ALA A 137 -6.37 -3.44 11.34
C ALA A 137 -5.34 -4.45 10.77
N ALA A 138 -4.38 -3.99 9.96
CA ALA A 138 -3.35 -4.86 9.39
C ALA A 138 -2.45 -5.50 10.46
N ARG A 139 -2.14 -4.77 11.54
CA ARG A 139 -1.42 -5.31 12.71
C ARG A 139 -2.25 -6.33 13.49
N ASP A 140 -3.53 -6.01 13.75
CA ASP A 140 -4.44 -6.84 14.54
C ASP A 140 -4.63 -8.22 13.90
N VAL A 141 -4.69 -8.29 12.56
CA VAL A 141 -4.88 -9.55 11.83
C VAL A 141 -3.56 -10.20 11.36
N GLY A 142 -2.42 -9.53 11.56
CA GLY A 142 -1.09 -10.09 11.32
C GLY A 142 -0.69 -10.19 9.84
N VAL A 143 -1.23 -9.34 8.96
CA VAL A 143 -0.88 -9.34 7.52
C VAL A 143 0.37 -8.51 7.20
N THR A 144 0.98 -7.89 8.17
CA THR A 144 2.17 -7.04 8.02
C THR A 144 3.19 -7.27 9.11
N ALA A 145 4.49 -7.16 8.79
CA ALA A 145 5.59 -7.24 9.74
C ALA A 145 5.88 -5.89 10.44
N THR A 146 5.67 -4.76 9.75
CA THR A 146 6.04 -3.41 10.23
C THR A 146 4.84 -2.49 10.49
N GLY A 147 3.61 -2.96 10.22
CA GLY A 147 2.41 -2.12 10.17
C GLY A 147 2.20 -1.45 8.82
N ALA A 148 3.21 -1.42 7.94
CA ALA A 148 3.16 -0.90 6.56
C ALA A 148 2.57 0.52 6.46
N PHE A 149 2.95 1.41 7.38
CA PHE A 149 2.46 2.80 7.35
C PHE A 149 2.98 3.57 6.14
N ASP A 150 4.17 3.23 5.62
CA ASP A 150 4.71 3.72 4.35
C ASP A 150 3.77 3.42 3.17
N ASP A 151 3.35 2.17 3.05
CA ASP A 151 2.45 1.71 2.01
C ASP A 151 1.06 2.36 2.13
N ALA A 152 0.52 2.36 3.35
CA ALA A 152 -0.79 2.93 3.64
C ALA A 152 -0.82 4.45 3.46
N SER A 153 0.24 5.17 3.85
CA SER A 153 0.30 6.63 3.70
C SER A 153 0.37 7.07 2.25
N ALA A 154 1.15 6.38 1.39
CA ALA A 154 1.20 6.66 -0.04
C ALA A 154 -0.17 6.42 -0.69
N SER A 155 -0.81 5.30 -0.38
CA SER A 155 -2.17 4.99 -0.85
C SER A 155 -3.22 5.98 -0.34
N MET A 156 -3.16 6.40 0.94
CA MET A 156 -4.14 7.32 1.53
C MET A 156 -3.99 8.75 1.02
N LEU A 157 -2.76 9.23 0.89
CA LEU A 157 -2.46 10.65 0.66
C LEU A 157 -2.09 10.98 -0.78
N GLY A 158 -1.70 9.98 -1.58
CA GLY A 158 -1.15 10.18 -2.93
C GLY A 158 0.26 10.77 -2.93
N GLY A 159 0.92 10.75 -4.09
CA GLY A 159 2.30 11.19 -4.26
C GLY A 159 3.31 10.20 -3.68
N VAL A 160 4.51 10.70 -3.32
CA VAL A 160 5.54 9.96 -2.58
C VAL A 160 5.44 10.31 -1.11
N THR A 161 5.49 9.30 -0.23
CA THR A 161 5.59 9.50 1.22
C THR A 161 6.85 8.84 1.77
N VAL A 162 7.47 9.48 2.76
CA VAL A 162 8.53 8.91 3.59
C VAL A 162 8.02 8.87 5.02
N THR A 163 8.16 7.73 5.71
CA THR A 163 7.55 7.49 7.02
C THR A 163 8.50 6.82 8.00
N ASP A 164 8.24 7.03 9.29
CA ASP A 164 8.71 6.20 10.40
C ASP A 164 7.55 5.27 10.80
N ASN A 165 7.65 3.99 10.44
CA ASN A 165 6.58 3.01 10.69
C ASN A 165 6.50 2.56 12.16
N ASP A 166 7.57 2.75 12.94
CA ASP A 166 7.56 2.43 14.37
C ASP A 166 6.70 3.41 15.17
N ARG A 167 6.54 4.63 14.63
CA ARG A 167 5.76 5.72 15.24
C ARG A 167 4.49 6.06 14.48
N ASP A 168 4.24 5.47 13.32
CA ASP A 168 3.22 5.87 12.35
C ASP A 168 3.29 7.38 12.05
N GLU A 169 4.52 7.85 11.78
CA GLU A 169 4.82 9.26 11.55
C GLU A 169 5.17 9.50 10.07
N LEU A 170 4.49 10.49 9.47
CA LEU A 170 4.81 10.98 8.14
C LEU A 170 5.97 11.98 8.25
N LEU A 171 7.14 11.61 7.71
CA LEU A 171 8.34 12.45 7.69
C LEU A 171 8.32 13.44 6.53
N SER A 172 7.87 12.99 5.35
CA SER A 172 7.78 13.81 4.15
C SER A 172 6.67 13.32 3.22
N ARG A 173 6.06 14.22 2.46
CA ARG A 173 5.17 13.95 1.33
C ARG A 173 5.46 14.93 0.20
N GLU A 174 5.58 14.40 -1.01
CA GLU A 174 5.80 15.19 -2.21
C GLU A 174 4.89 14.71 -3.34
N GLU A 175 4.39 15.66 -4.13
CA GLU A 175 3.63 15.34 -5.34
C GLU A 175 4.60 15.14 -6.50
N VAL A 176 4.48 14.00 -7.17
CA VAL A 176 5.31 13.62 -8.30
C VAL A 176 4.44 13.22 -9.48
N SER A 177 4.97 13.43 -10.70
CA SER A 177 4.31 13.02 -11.93
C SER A 177 5.29 12.18 -12.75
N TRP A 178 5.24 10.88 -12.58
CA TRP A 178 6.10 9.91 -13.26
C TRP A 178 5.28 8.97 -14.12
N ASP A 179 5.82 8.56 -15.26
CA ASP A 179 5.43 7.30 -15.88
C ASP A 179 6.06 6.14 -15.09
N VAL A 180 5.32 5.07 -14.93
CA VAL A 180 5.69 3.91 -14.13
C VAL A 180 5.51 2.65 -14.96
N LEU A 181 6.54 1.82 -15.03
CA LEU A 181 6.46 0.47 -15.55
C LEU A 181 6.46 -0.52 -14.40
N VAL A 182 5.51 -1.43 -14.41
CA VAL A 182 5.39 -2.52 -13.44
C VAL A 182 5.67 -3.86 -14.14
N TYR A 183 6.45 -4.72 -13.49
CA TYR A 183 6.62 -6.12 -13.85
C TYR A 183 6.27 -6.99 -12.64
N THR A 184 5.36 -7.95 -12.81
CA THR A 184 4.96 -8.90 -11.79
C THR A 184 5.24 -10.32 -12.28
N PRO A 185 6.23 -11.03 -11.68
CA PRO A 185 6.45 -12.45 -11.93
C PRO A 185 5.24 -13.30 -11.49
N PRO A 186 5.14 -14.58 -11.93
CA PRO A 186 3.98 -15.42 -11.61
C PRO A 186 3.92 -15.89 -10.14
N GLU A 187 5.03 -15.82 -9.40
CA GLU A 187 5.08 -16.18 -7.99
C GLU A 187 4.40 -15.13 -7.10
N GLN A 188 3.95 -15.55 -5.92
CA GLN A 188 3.40 -14.69 -4.88
C GLN A 188 4.36 -14.61 -3.68
N ALA A 189 4.41 -13.46 -3.01
CA ALA A 189 5.17 -13.25 -1.79
C ALA A 189 4.31 -12.49 -0.75
N PHE A 190 4.07 -13.12 0.39
CA PHE A 190 3.33 -12.50 1.47
C PHE A 190 4.27 -11.73 2.41
N SER A 191 3.90 -10.51 2.77
CA SER A 191 4.74 -9.65 3.63
C SER A 191 4.95 -10.24 5.03
N ALA A 192 4.00 -11.03 5.52
CA ALA A 192 4.11 -11.72 6.80
C ALA A 192 5.22 -12.79 6.85
N ASP A 193 5.61 -13.34 5.67
CA ASP A 193 6.62 -14.39 5.55
C ASP A 193 8.04 -13.83 5.30
N ALA A 194 8.19 -12.50 5.23
CA ALA A 194 9.48 -11.87 4.95
C ALA A 194 10.49 -12.11 6.07
N ASP A 195 11.73 -12.46 5.71
CA ASP A 195 12.86 -12.62 6.63
C ASP A 195 13.37 -11.23 7.10
N VAL A 196 12.71 -10.70 8.13
CA VAL A 196 13.03 -9.39 8.71
C VAL A 196 14.46 -9.35 9.27
N GLU A 197 14.93 -10.44 9.92
CA GLU A 197 16.28 -10.52 10.47
C GLU A 197 17.33 -10.39 9.37
N ARG A 198 17.09 -11.00 8.21
CA ARG A 198 17.99 -10.88 7.06
C ARG A 198 17.96 -9.47 6.46
N CYS A 199 16.77 -8.81 6.42
CA CYS A 199 16.66 -7.43 5.98
C CYS A 199 17.40 -6.46 6.92
N GLN A 200 17.37 -6.68 8.24
CA GLN A 200 18.08 -5.85 9.20
C GLN A 200 19.63 -5.86 9.00
N ARG A 201 20.19 -6.90 8.35
CA ARG A 201 21.63 -6.95 8.03
C ARG A 201 22.05 -5.94 6.98
N ILE A 202 21.13 -5.41 6.20
CA ILE A 202 21.38 -4.35 5.21
C ILE A 202 20.96 -2.96 5.71
N ALA A 203 20.74 -2.77 7.02
CA ALA A 203 20.32 -1.49 7.60
C ALA A 203 21.17 -0.30 7.15
N PRO A 204 22.54 -0.37 7.07
CA PRO A 204 23.31 0.78 6.58
C PRO A 204 23.00 1.17 5.13
N MET A 205 22.54 0.24 4.29
CA MET A 205 22.08 0.56 2.93
C MET A 205 20.71 1.19 2.95
N ALA A 206 19.81 0.70 3.81
CA ALA A 206 18.48 1.27 3.99
C ALA A 206 18.54 2.70 4.58
N GLU A 207 19.46 2.98 5.50
CA GLU A 207 19.73 4.33 6.03
C GLU A 207 20.15 5.29 4.91
N LEU A 208 21.07 4.88 4.03
CA LEU A 208 21.46 5.66 2.86
C LEU A 208 20.26 5.93 1.94
N VAL A 209 19.40 4.92 1.72
CA VAL A 209 18.19 5.08 0.90
C VAL A 209 17.21 6.05 1.55
N ALA A 210 17.08 6.02 2.88
CA ALA A 210 16.25 6.96 3.63
C ALA A 210 16.72 8.42 3.45
N ASP A 211 18.03 8.66 3.54
CA ASP A 211 18.62 9.97 3.31
C ASP A 211 18.34 10.46 1.88
N LEU A 212 18.55 9.60 0.87
CA LEU A 212 18.24 9.92 -0.54
C LEU A 212 16.76 10.24 -0.74
N ALA A 213 15.86 9.47 -0.12
CA ALA A 213 14.41 9.69 -0.23
C ALA A 213 13.98 11.01 0.44
N LEU A 214 14.56 11.35 1.60
CA LEU A 214 14.30 12.62 2.29
C LEU A 214 14.85 13.83 1.53
N ASP A 215 15.94 13.64 0.77
CA ASP A 215 16.52 14.67 -0.11
C ASP A 215 15.79 14.79 -1.46
N GLY A 216 14.76 13.95 -1.72
CA GLY A 216 14.00 13.94 -2.99
C GLY A 216 14.72 13.23 -4.15
N ASP A 217 15.84 12.55 -3.91
CA ASP A 217 16.57 11.76 -4.93
C ASP A 217 15.98 10.35 -5.06
N TYR A 218 14.67 10.31 -5.38
CA TYR A 218 13.88 9.07 -5.39
C TYR A 218 14.40 8.02 -6.37
N GLY A 219 14.88 8.45 -7.54
CA GLY A 219 15.38 7.51 -8.56
C GLY A 219 16.58 6.70 -8.07
N ARG A 220 17.56 7.37 -7.42
CA ARG A 220 18.70 6.67 -6.79
C ARG A 220 18.27 5.87 -5.58
N ALA A 221 17.37 6.41 -4.75
CA ALA A 221 16.80 5.70 -3.62
C ALA A 221 16.20 4.37 -4.06
N MET A 222 15.32 4.38 -5.08
CA MET A 222 14.72 3.19 -5.67
C MET A 222 15.76 2.18 -6.15
N THR A 223 16.77 2.64 -6.87
CA THR A 223 17.81 1.76 -7.44
C THR A 223 18.63 1.08 -6.35
N VAL A 224 19.06 1.82 -5.33
CA VAL A 224 19.81 1.23 -4.19
C VAL A 224 18.92 0.28 -3.40
N ASN A 225 17.66 0.65 -3.13
CA ASN A 225 16.67 -0.21 -2.49
C ASN A 225 16.49 -1.53 -3.26
N GLY A 226 16.31 -1.45 -4.57
CA GLY A 226 16.08 -2.62 -5.41
C GLY A 226 17.21 -3.65 -5.26
N PHE A 227 18.47 -3.25 -5.44
CA PHE A 227 19.61 -4.17 -5.30
C PHE A 227 19.78 -4.70 -3.88
N ALA A 228 19.61 -3.84 -2.87
CA ALA A 228 19.76 -4.22 -1.48
C ALA A 228 18.72 -5.27 -1.06
N PHE A 229 17.44 -5.01 -1.37
CA PHE A 229 16.35 -5.87 -0.95
C PHE A 229 16.18 -7.11 -1.85
N CYS A 230 16.55 -7.08 -3.13
CA CYS A 230 16.70 -8.32 -3.90
C CYS A 230 17.71 -9.26 -3.23
N GLY A 231 18.85 -8.74 -2.79
CA GLY A 231 19.86 -9.53 -2.06
C GLY A 231 19.34 -10.04 -0.71
N ALA A 232 18.65 -9.21 0.05
CA ALA A 232 18.11 -9.57 1.36
C ALA A 232 16.94 -10.57 1.28
N LEU A 233 16.01 -10.39 0.35
CA LEU A 233 14.82 -11.22 0.22
C LEU A 233 14.99 -12.40 -0.73
N GLY A 234 16.10 -12.46 -1.50
CA GLY A 234 16.42 -13.58 -2.37
C GLY A 234 15.76 -13.54 -3.76
N PHE A 235 15.36 -12.34 -4.22
CA PHE A 235 14.83 -12.15 -5.57
C PHE A 235 15.93 -11.91 -6.60
N SER A 236 15.65 -12.20 -7.89
CA SER A 236 16.59 -11.93 -8.99
C SER A 236 16.85 -10.43 -9.16
N THR A 237 18.07 -10.08 -9.50
CA THR A 237 18.43 -8.72 -9.93
C THR A 237 18.31 -8.51 -11.44
N ASP A 238 17.96 -9.52 -12.23
CA ASP A 238 17.90 -9.43 -13.69
C ASP A 238 16.94 -8.34 -14.19
N PRO A 239 15.72 -8.18 -13.62
CA PRO A 239 14.85 -7.08 -14.03
C PRO A 239 15.47 -5.70 -13.77
N LEU A 240 16.17 -5.53 -12.63
CA LEU A 240 16.88 -4.28 -12.30
C LEU A 240 18.01 -4.01 -13.30
N LEU A 241 18.85 -5.02 -13.56
CA LEU A 241 20.01 -4.91 -14.47
C LEU A 241 19.58 -4.59 -15.91
N SER A 242 18.45 -5.14 -16.35
CA SER A 242 17.93 -4.89 -17.69
C SER A 242 17.34 -3.49 -17.87
N ALA A 243 16.86 -2.87 -16.79
CA ALA A 243 16.26 -1.52 -16.83
C ALA A 243 17.26 -0.40 -16.51
N LEU A 244 18.18 -0.64 -15.56
CA LEU A 244 19.07 0.36 -14.95
C LEU A 244 19.78 1.32 -15.92
N PRO A 245 20.28 0.90 -17.11
CA PRO A 245 21.00 1.81 -17.99
C PRO A 245 20.17 2.99 -18.51
N ASP A 246 18.85 2.86 -18.50
CA ASP A 246 17.97 3.72 -19.27
C ASP A 246 16.99 4.52 -18.42
N VAL A 247 16.61 4.00 -17.22
CA VAL A 247 15.54 4.56 -16.37
C VAL A 247 16.05 5.52 -15.31
N ASP A 248 15.19 6.40 -14.80
CA ASP A 248 15.51 7.30 -13.70
C ASP A 248 15.66 6.53 -12.36
N GLY A 249 14.89 5.46 -12.18
CA GLY A 249 14.95 4.60 -11.01
C GLY A 249 14.26 3.25 -11.25
N VAL A 250 14.75 2.20 -10.58
CA VAL A 250 14.16 0.86 -10.62
C VAL A 250 14.29 0.16 -9.29
N SER A 251 13.24 -0.52 -8.83
CA SER A 251 13.23 -1.15 -7.50
C SER A 251 12.43 -2.44 -7.46
N LEU A 252 12.78 -3.31 -6.53
CA LEU A 252 11.85 -4.33 -6.02
C LEU A 252 10.74 -3.62 -5.24
N SER A 253 9.48 -3.96 -5.46
CA SER A 253 8.34 -3.35 -4.80
C SER A 253 7.89 -4.15 -3.58
N GLY A 254 7.88 -3.52 -2.41
CA GLY A 254 7.55 -4.16 -1.14
C GLY A 254 8.44 -5.35 -0.82
N THR A 255 7.81 -6.40 -0.33
CA THR A 255 8.46 -7.70 -0.09
C THR A 255 8.58 -8.54 -1.37
N GLY A 256 8.34 -7.94 -2.53
CA GLY A 256 8.30 -8.61 -3.82
C GLY A 256 6.94 -9.28 -4.09
N PRO A 257 6.83 -10.02 -5.21
CA PRO A 257 7.87 -10.23 -6.23
C PRO A 257 7.91 -9.14 -7.32
N SER A 258 7.00 -8.16 -7.34
CA SER A 258 6.97 -7.15 -8.41
C SER A 258 8.18 -6.21 -8.39
N TYR A 259 8.49 -5.71 -9.58
CA TYR A 259 9.47 -4.66 -9.82
C TYR A 259 8.77 -3.43 -10.41
N VAL A 260 9.26 -2.25 -10.05
CA VAL A 260 8.77 -0.99 -10.58
C VAL A 260 9.94 -0.18 -11.13
N ALA A 261 9.75 0.44 -12.29
CA ALA A 261 10.69 1.37 -12.88
C ALA A 261 10.00 2.69 -13.18
N VAL A 262 10.72 3.81 -13.03
CA VAL A 262 10.25 5.16 -13.32
C VAL A 262 11.19 5.83 -14.30
N GLY A 263 10.64 6.66 -15.21
CA GLY A 263 11.42 7.34 -16.25
C GLY A 263 10.55 7.90 -17.35
N GLY A 264 11.14 8.40 -18.41
CA GLY A 264 10.41 8.87 -19.59
C GLY A 264 9.64 7.75 -20.28
N ARG A 265 8.42 8.01 -20.75
CA ARG A 265 7.50 7.05 -21.34
C ARG A 265 8.12 6.16 -22.43
N GLU A 266 8.79 6.76 -23.43
CA GLU A 266 9.45 6.04 -24.52
C GLU A 266 10.56 5.09 -24.02
N ILE A 267 11.27 5.49 -22.95
CA ILE A 267 12.30 4.67 -22.31
C ILE A 267 11.66 3.47 -21.65
N LEU A 268 10.59 3.69 -20.89
CA LEU A 268 9.86 2.61 -20.21
C LEU A 268 9.23 1.62 -21.18
N GLU A 269 8.74 2.05 -22.35
CA GLU A 269 8.26 1.17 -23.41
C GLU A 269 9.39 0.25 -23.92
N GLY A 270 10.59 0.76 -24.10
CA GLY A 270 11.76 -0.06 -24.46
C GLY A 270 12.20 -1.02 -23.35
N VAL A 271 12.01 -0.67 -22.06
CA VAL A 271 12.22 -1.58 -20.93
C VAL A 271 11.12 -2.65 -20.89
N GLN A 272 9.88 -2.25 -21.15
CA GLN A 272 8.73 -3.17 -21.21
C GLN A 272 8.96 -4.31 -22.20
N GLU A 273 9.44 -4.02 -23.42
CA GLU A 273 9.77 -5.04 -24.43
C GLU A 273 10.80 -6.08 -23.89
N ARG A 274 11.76 -5.62 -23.06
CA ARG A 274 12.73 -6.51 -22.41
C ARG A 274 12.09 -7.36 -21.31
N TRP A 275 11.24 -6.76 -20.49
CA TRP A 275 10.55 -7.44 -19.38
C TRP A 275 9.46 -8.41 -19.89
N GLU A 276 8.82 -8.14 -21.03
CA GLU A 276 7.89 -9.07 -21.67
C GLU A 276 8.54 -10.41 -22.11
N SER A 277 9.88 -10.43 -22.22
CA SER A 277 10.61 -11.68 -22.43
C SER A 277 10.74 -12.56 -21.18
N LEU A 278 10.43 -12.00 -20.00
CA LEU A 278 10.39 -12.71 -18.74
C LEU A 278 8.99 -13.32 -18.54
N GLU A 279 8.91 -14.38 -17.73
CA GLU A 279 7.62 -14.97 -17.37
C GLU A 279 6.89 -14.10 -16.36
N GLY A 280 5.67 -13.67 -16.68
CA GLY A 280 4.86 -12.78 -15.81
C GLY A 280 4.05 -11.77 -16.60
N THR A 281 3.71 -10.65 -15.96
CA THR A 281 2.93 -9.58 -16.58
C THR A 281 3.65 -8.25 -16.47
N THR A 282 3.59 -7.44 -17.52
CA THR A 282 4.10 -6.06 -17.52
C THR A 282 3.00 -5.09 -17.94
N TRP A 283 2.98 -3.92 -17.33
CA TRP A 283 2.04 -2.88 -17.70
C TRP A 283 2.58 -1.50 -17.32
N LEU A 284 2.16 -0.50 -18.08
CA LEU A 284 2.51 0.91 -17.89
C LEU A 284 1.38 1.65 -17.21
N THR A 285 1.72 2.49 -16.24
CA THR A 285 0.82 3.37 -15.52
C THR A 285 1.50 4.71 -15.25
N THR A 286 0.93 5.51 -14.36
CA THR A 286 1.49 6.78 -13.86
C THR A 286 1.39 6.83 -12.34
N THR A 287 2.09 7.77 -11.72
CA THR A 287 1.82 8.13 -10.34
C THR A 287 0.50 8.89 -10.23
N GLN A 288 -0.14 8.87 -9.07
CA GLN A 288 -1.31 9.67 -8.76
C GLN A 288 -1.13 10.43 -7.43
N THR A 289 -1.79 11.58 -7.29
CA THR A 289 -1.60 12.51 -6.16
C THR A 289 -2.85 12.72 -5.30
N ASP A 290 -4.01 12.24 -5.74
CA ASP A 290 -5.28 12.43 -5.03
C ASP A 290 -5.40 11.54 -3.79
N GLY A 291 -4.73 10.38 -3.80
CA GLY A 291 -4.84 9.38 -2.75
C GLY A 291 -6.20 8.70 -2.72
N THR A 292 -6.57 8.18 -1.55
CA THR A 292 -7.86 7.52 -1.34
C THR A 292 -9.00 8.54 -1.39
N ARG A 293 -10.10 8.21 -2.08
CA ARG A 293 -11.26 9.10 -2.27
C ARG A 293 -12.58 8.34 -2.17
N THR A 294 -13.59 8.99 -1.65
CA THR A 294 -14.99 8.52 -1.69
C THR A 294 -15.60 8.77 -3.08
N ILE A 295 -16.48 7.88 -3.55
CA ILE A 295 -17.11 7.93 -4.88
C ILE A 295 -18.60 7.60 -4.81
#